data_321e1b8c4d6da3b7263ade89f4a7a520
#
_entry.id   321e1b8c4d6da3b7263ade89f4a7a520
#
_cell.length_a   1.000
_cell.length_b   1.000
_cell.length_c   1.000
_cell.angle_alpha   90.00
_cell.angle_beta   90.00
_cell.angle_gamma   90.00
#
_symmetry.space_group_name_H-M   'P 1'
#
loop_
_entity.id
_entity.type
_entity.pdbx_description
1 polymer ?
#
loop_
_entity_poly.entity_id
_entity_poly.type
_entity_poly.pdbx_seq_one_letter_code
_entity_poly.pdbx_strand_id
1 'polypeptide(L)'
;MRRELYDWAIDAFTVRKVAKDHGDDAAEAKSGQTGVRVEDYALLPRIIAEADRIEYGGTSDLGRPAVRVVMRIGCLEYWAVFEVRTRRRMLALQTLWIRGRPPVIRP
;
A
#
# COMPACT_ATOMS: atom_id res chain seq x y z
N MET A 1 9.08 15.57 -4.94
CA MET A 1 7.92 15.59 -4.02
C MET A 1 8.40 15.45 -2.58
N ARG A 2 7.90 16.28 -1.71
CA ARG A 2 8.18 16.18 -0.28
C ARG A 2 6.96 15.58 0.41
N ARG A 3 7.13 14.39 0.97
CA ARG A 3 6.03 13.63 1.59
C ARG A 3 5.35 14.39 2.73
N GLU A 4 6.13 15.07 3.55
CA GLU A 4 5.65 15.81 4.71
C GLU A 4 4.76 17.01 4.36
N LEU A 5 4.74 17.43 3.08
CA LEU A 5 3.90 18.53 2.61
C LEU A 5 2.60 18.05 1.98
N TYR A 6 2.39 16.74 1.94
CA TYR A 6 1.21 16.13 1.34
C TYR A 6 0.40 15.40 2.39
N ASP A 7 -0.92 15.61 2.36
CA ASP A 7 -1.86 14.76 3.08
C ASP A 7 -2.03 13.45 2.32
N TRP A 8 -2.54 12.44 3.00
CA TRP A 8 -2.89 11.18 2.35
C TRP A 8 -4.35 10.84 2.62
N ALA A 9 -4.95 10.07 1.73
CA ALA A 9 -6.36 9.71 1.81
C ALA A 9 -6.59 8.29 1.33
N ILE A 10 -7.63 7.67 1.90
CA ILE A 10 -8.16 6.38 1.48
C ILE A 10 -9.67 6.54 1.34
N ASP A 11 -10.24 6.09 0.23
CA ASP A 11 -11.68 6.06 0.10
C ASP A 11 -12.23 4.63 0.22
N ALA A 12 -13.54 4.52 0.46
CA ALA A 12 -14.18 3.23 0.67
C ALA A 12 -14.13 2.34 -0.59
N PHE A 13 -14.14 2.94 -1.76
CA PHE A 13 -14.01 2.19 -3.02
C PHE A 13 -12.66 1.48 -3.09
N THR A 14 -11.59 2.18 -2.75
CA THR A 14 -10.24 1.61 -2.74
C THR A 14 -10.12 0.49 -1.72
N VAL A 15 -10.68 0.65 -0.53
CA VAL A 15 -10.68 -0.41 0.49
C VAL A 15 -11.36 -1.66 -0.03
N ARG A 16 -12.53 -1.52 -0.68
CA ARG A 16 -13.24 -2.66 -1.26
C ARG A 16 -12.47 -3.31 -2.40
N LYS A 17 -11.84 -2.50 -3.25
CA LYS A 17 -11.02 -3.00 -4.35
C LYS A 17 -9.82 -3.80 -3.85
N VAL A 18 -9.12 -3.30 -2.85
CA VAL A 18 -7.98 -3.99 -2.25
C VAL A 18 -8.44 -5.29 -1.60
N ALA A 19 -9.57 -5.30 -0.90
CA ALA A 19 -10.11 -6.52 -0.30
C ALA A 19 -10.41 -7.57 -1.38
N LYS A 20 -10.95 -7.17 -2.51
CA LYS A 20 -11.23 -8.06 -3.63
C LYS A 20 -9.95 -8.60 -4.27
N ASP A 21 -8.98 -7.74 -4.52
CA ASP A 21 -7.78 -8.09 -5.28
C ASP A 21 -6.68 -8.72 -4.41
N HIS A 22 -6.60 -8.36 -3.13
CA HIS A 22 -5.50 -8.72 -2.24
C HIS A 22 -5.93 -9.16 -0.83
N GLY A 23 -7.23 -9.36 -0.59
CA GLY A 23 -7.73 -9.70 0.73
C GLY A 23 -7.80 -11.19 1.04
N ASP A 24 -7.68 -12.05 0.04
CA ASP A 24 -7.80 -13.50 0.22
C ASP A 24 -6.42 -14.12 0.44
N ASP A 25 -6.17 -14.64 1.64
CA ASP A 25 -4.89 -15.25 2.00
C ASP A 25 -4.52 -16.41 1.09
N ALA A 26 -5.48 -17.25 0.71
CA ALA A 26 -5.21 -18.41 -0.14
C ALA A 26 -4.80 -17.98 -1.56
N ALA A 27 -5.48 -16.98 -2.11
CA ALA A 27 -5.16 -16.46 -3.43
C ALA A 27 -3.82 -15.72 -3.42
N GLU A 28 -3.56 -14.89 -2.40
CA GLU A 28 -2.32 -14.14 -2.26
C GLU A 28 -1.12 -15.06 -2.06
N ALA A 29 -1.31 -16.16 -1.33
CA ALA A 29 -0.26 -17.13 -1.08
C ALA A 29 0.34 -17.72 -2.37
N LYS A 30 -0.44 -17.85 -3.42
CA LYS A 30 0.02 -18.35 -4.72
C LYS A 30 1.06 -17.43 -5.35
N SER A 31 1.05 -16.16 -5.01
CA SER A 31 2.01 -15.15 -5.47
C SER A 31 3.04 -14.77 -4.41
N GLY A 32 3.14 -15.54 -3.33
CA GLY A 32 4.05 -15.22 -2.23
C GLY A 32 3.63 -13.99 -1.44
N GLN A 33 2.33 -13.73 -1.37
CA GLN A 33 1.75 -12.57 -0.70
C GLN A 33 0.85 -12.99 0.45
N THR A 34 0.58 -12.04 1.33
CA THR A 34 -0.32 -12.19 2.48
C THR A 34 -1.55 -11.32 2.22
N GLY A 35 -2.74 -11.80 2.59
CA GLY A 35 -3.97 -11.05 2.43
C GLY A 35 -3.98 -9.76 3.23
N VAL A 36 -4.44 -8.67 2.62
CA VAL A 36 -4.58 -7.37 3.27
C VAL A 36 -5.83 -7.38 4.14
N ARG A 37 -5.67 -6.93 5.38
CA ARG A 37 -6.75 -6.80 6.37
C ARG A 37 -6.98 -5.33 6.72
N VAL A 38 -8.13 -5.06 7.31
CA VAL A 38 -8.48 -3.69 7.74
C VAL A 38 -7.40 -3.09 8.64
N GLU A 39 -6.84 -3.88 9.55
CA GLU A 39 -5.80 -3.44 10.48
C GLU A 39 -4.53 -2.95 9.78
N ASP A 40 -4.26 -3.43 8.58
CA ASP A 40 -3.06 -3.05 7.83
C ASP A 40 -3.07 -1.57 7.42
N TYR A 41 -4.25 -1.00 7.25
CA TYR A 41 -4.38 0.43 6.93
C TYR A 41 -3.86 1.33 8.04
N ALA A 42 -3.86 0.86 9.28
CA ALA A 42 -3.32 1.62 10.40
C ALA A 42 -1.81 1.83 10.30
N LEU A 43 -1.13 1.03 9.49
CA LEU A 43 0.31 1.14 9.25
C LEU A 43 0.67 2.20 8.21
N LEU A 44 -0.29 2.69 7.43
CA LEU A 44 -0.01 3.62 6.33
C LEU A 44 0.68 4.90 6.76
N PRO A 45 0.32 5.56 7.87
CA PRO A 45 1.07 6.73 8.31
C PRO A 45 2.55 6.46 8.52
N ARG A 46 2.87 5.31 9.11
CA ARG A 46 4.25 4.88 9.32
C ARG A 46 4.95 4.56 8.00
N ILE A 47 4.26 3.85 7.11
CA ILE A 47 4.81 3.49 5.80
C ILE A 47 5.14 4.74 4.99
N ILE A 48 4.26 5.73 4.99
CA ILE A 48 4.48 6.99 4.28
C ILE A 48 5.66 7.76 4.88
N ALA A 49 5.75 7.82 6.21
CA ALA A 49 6.77 8.60 6.91
C ALA A 49 8.15 7.94 6.89
N GLU A 50 8.22 6.60 6.98
CA GLU A 50 9.45 5.87 7.25
C GLU A 50 9.83 4.87 6.14
N ALA A 51 9.26 4.99 4.96
CA ALA A 51 9.46 4.04 3.88
C ALA A 51 10.93 3.74 3.61
N ASP A 52 11.23 2.47 3.34
CA ASP A 52 12.56 2.05 2.90
C ASP A 52 12.86 2.53 1.48
N ARG A 53 11.83 2.54 0.63
CA ARG A 53 11.94 3.02 -0.75
C ARG A 53 10.70 3.79 -1.14
N ILE A 54 10.93 4.82 -1.96
CA ILE A 54 9.87 5.52 -2.69
C ILE A 54 10.31 5.56 -4.14
N GLU A 55 9.49 5.03 -5.02
CA GLU A 55 9.82 4.94 -6.42
C GLU A 55 8.63 5.35 -7.30
N TYR A 56 8.91 5.66 -8.55
CA TYR A 56 7.87 5.98 -9.51
C TYR A 56 6.97 4.76 -9.71
N GLY A 57 5.67 4.95 -9.54
CA GLY A 57 4.66 3.89 -9.61
C GLY A 57 3.87 3.88 -10.92
N GLY A 58 4.31 4.62 -11.93
CA GLY A 58 3.60 4.72 -13.18
C GLY A 58 2.63 5.91 -13.21
N THR A 59 1.64 5.81 -14.10
CA THR A 59 0.63 6.85 -14.30
C THR A 59 -0.74 6.24 -14.04
N SER A 60 -1.59 6.94 -13.32
CA SER A 60 -2.97 6.50 -13.07
C SER A 60 -3.81 6.58 -14.34
N ASP A 61 -5.02 5.99 -14.32
CA ASP A 61 -5.96 6.03 -15.44
C ASP A 61 -6.34 7.46 -15.84
N LEU A 62 -6.24 8.40 -14.89
CA LEU A 62 -6.52 9.81 -15.13
C LEU A 62 -5.29 10.61 -15.59
N GLY A 63 -4.19 9.91 -15.89
CA GLY A 63 -2.95 10.55 -16.36
C GLY A 63 -2.14 11.21 -15.25
N ARG A 64 -2.42 10.93 -13.98
CA ARG A 64 -1.68 11.49 -12.84
C ARG A 64 -0.52 10.59 -12.46
N PRO A 65 0.62 11.18 -12.03
CA PRO A 65 1.74 10.36 -11.59
C PRO A 65 1.38 9.60 -10.32
N ALA A 66 1.97 8.42 -10.18
CA ALA A 66 1.82 7.60 -8.98
C ALA A 66 3.19 7.36 -8.35
N VAL A 67 3.20 7.22 -7.03
CA VAL A 67 4.39 6.81 -6.27
C VAL A 67 4.12 5.49 -5.60
N ARG A 68 5.13 4.65 -5.61
CA ARG A 68 5.11 3.35 -4.93
C ARG A 68 5.99 3.43 -3.70
N VAL A 69 5.39 3.17 -2.56
CA VAL A 69 6.05 3.27 -1.26
C VAL A 69 6.21 1.87 -0.70
N VAL A 70 7.42 1.50 -0.32
CA VAL A 70 7.73 0.14 0.12
C VAL A 70 8.37 0.19 1.49
N MET A 71 7.88 -0.63 2.41
CA MET A 71 8.43 -0.74 3.75
C MET A 71 8.40 -2.18 4.24
N ARG A 72 9.54 -2.65 4.77
CA ARG A 72 9.61 -3.94 5.45
C ARG A 72 9.29 -3.75 6.93
N ILE A 73 8.37 -4.56 7.44
CA ILE A 73 8.05 -4.63 8.86
C ILE A 73 8.11 -6.11 9.25
N GLY A 74 9.14 -6.51 10.00
CA GLY A 74 9.38 -7.90 10.32
C GLY A 74 9.69 -8.72 9.07
N CYS A 75 8.96 -9.80 8.86
CA CYS A 75 9.11 -10.67 7.69
C CYS A 75 8.18 -10.29 6.54
N LEU A 76 7.42 -9.21 6.67
CA LEU A 76 6.49 -8.74 5.65
C LEU A 76 7.00 -7.47 4.98
N GLU A 77 6.68 -7.33 3.71
CA GLU A 77 7.01 -6.15 2.94
C GLU A 77 5.73 -5.53 2.41
N TYR A 78 5.43 -4.32 2.86
CA TYR A 78 4.23 -3.59 2.50
C TYR A 78 4.49 -2.71 1.28
N TRP A 79 3.62 -2.85 0.29
CA TRP A 79 3.67 -2.11 -0.97
C TRP A 79 2.40 -1.29 -1.11
N ALA A 80 2.54 0.02 -1.11
CA ALA A 80 1.42 0.93 -1.25
C ALA A 80 1.65 1.84 -2.45
N VAL A 81 0.65 1.97 -3.32
CA VAL A 81 0.70 2.87 -4.48
C VAL A 81 -0.27 4.01 -4.26
N PHE A 82 0.22 5.23 -4.39
CA PHE A 82 -0.56 6.45 -4.24
C PHE A 82 -0.56 7.25 -5.53
N GLU A 83 -1.73 7.73 -5.92
CA GLU A 83 -1.84 8.75 -6.96
C GLU A 83 -1.47 10.10 -6.36
N VAL A 84 -0.60 10.85 -7.05
CA VAL A 84 -0.17 12.17 -6.59
C VAL A 84 -1.12 13.21 -7.16
N ARG A 85 -1.86 13.88 -6.29
CA ARG A 85 -2.78 14.97 -6.63
C ARG A 85 -2.15 16.29 -6.23
N THR A 86 -1.36 16.85 -7.15
CA THR A 86 -0.49 17.99 -6.88
C THR A 86 -1.26 19.24 -6.42
N ARG A 87 -2.38 19.54 -7.07
CA ARG A 87 -3.18 20.73 -6.73
C ARG A 87 -3.72 20.68 -5.31
N ARG A 88 -4.07 19.50 -4.82
CA ARG A 88 -4.63 19.29 -3.48
C ARG A 88 -3.57 18.92 -2.46
N ARG A 89 -2.33 18.74 -2.90
CA ARG A 89 -1.23 18.22 -2.07
C ARG A 89 -1.68 16.96 -1.35
N MET A 90 -2.19 15.99 -2.10
CA MET A 90 -2.77 14.77 -1.57
C MET A 90 -2.17 13.55 -2.23
N LEU A 91 -1.90 12.54 -1.43
CA LEU A 91 -1.56 11.20 -1.88
C LEU A 91 -2.80 10.33 -1.69
N ALA A 92 -3.41 9.91 -2.79
CA ALA A 92 -4.62 9.08 -2.74
C ALA A 92 -4.25 7.61 -2.95
N LEU A 93 -4.53 6.77 -1.96
CA LEU A 93 -4.22 5.34 -2.06
C LEU A 93 -4.95 4.71 -3.24
N GLN A 94 -4.20 3.99 -4.08
CA GLN A 94 -4.73 3.27 -5.23
C GLN A 94 -4.79 1.77 -4.97
N THR A 95 -3.75 1.23 -4.35
CA THR A 95 -3.69 -0.19 -3.99
C THR A 95 -2.68 -0.43 -2.89
N LEU A 96 -2.82 -1.58 -2.25
CA LEU A 96 -1.95 -2.03 -1.17
C LEU A 96 -1.83 -3.54 -1.28
N TRP A 97 -0.61 -4.07 -1.21
CA TRP A 97 -0.40 -5.51 -1.10
C TRP A 97 0.78 -5.80 -0.19
N ILE A 98 0.84 -7.03 0.30
CA ILE A 98 1.83 -7.44 1.29
C ILE A 98 2.57 -8.65 0.75
N ARG A 99 3.89 -8.53 0.58
CA ARG A 99 4.74 -9.65 0.20
C ARG A 99 5.25 -10.39 1.42
N GLY A 100 5.43 -11.68 1.26
CA GLY A 100 5.88 -12.56 2.32
C GLY A 100 4.72 -13.17 3.08
N ARG A 101 5.05 -13.89 4.12
CA ARG A 101 4.08 -14.54 5.00
C ARG A 101 4.52 -14.38 6.44
N PRO A 102 3.57 -14.22 7.37
CA PRO A 102 3.92 -14.25 8.78
C PRO A 102 4.53 -15.62 9.12
N PRO A 103 5.47 -15.67 10.06
CA PRO A 103 6.06 -16.94 10.47
C PRO A 103 4.99 -17.87 11.02
N VAL A 104 5.09 -19.15 10.67
CA VAL A 104 4.22 -20.17 11.23
C VAL A 104 4.74 -20.50 12.63
N ILE A 105 3.91 -20.25 13.64
CA ILE A 105 4.22 -20.64 15.01
C ILE A 105 3.75 -22.08 15.18
N ARG A 106 4.71 -22.97 15.40
CA ARG A 106 4.41 -24.38 15.67
C ARG A 106 4.40 -24.59 17.18
N PRO A 107 3.36 -25.26 17.72
CA PRO A 107 3.32 -25.58 19.14
C PRO A 107 4.43 -26.56 19.54
#